data_bd35f082b55d01fede3e3b3bca1b211b
#
_entry.id   bd35f082b55d01fede3e3b3bca1b211b
#
_cell.length_a   1.000
_cell.length_b   1.000
_cell.length_c   1.000
_cell.angle_alpha   90.00
_cell.angle_beta   90.00
_cell.angle_gamma   90.00
#
_symmetry.space_group_name_H-M   'P 1'
#
loop_
_entity.id
_entity.type
_entity.pdbx_description
1 polymer ?
#
loop_
_entity_poly.entity_id
_entity_poly.type
_entity_poly.pdbx_seq_one_letter_code
_entity_poly.pdbx_strand_id
1 'polypeptide(L)'
;EISLGLVGSEMCIRDRNDGIIRTDPSKKQITLVFTAADKADGADAIISILKKHGIKGGFFFTGEFYELYPDVVKRLRAEGHLVGSHSYGHLLYMPWENRDSLLVTREQFEQDMLKSYEVMRKAGIEYKDAPVYIPPYEYYNKEIAAWAKNMGIQLINYTPGTMSNADYTTPDMGAKYRSSKFIYDKIMEVEKKEGLNGHLMLIHFGTDDRRTDKFYNGYLDKMIKTLKRKGYTFVPVLEATGI
;
A
#
# COMPACT_ATOMS: atom_id res chain seq x y z
N GLU A 1 -16.31 21.17 2.48
CA GLU A 1 -16.53 21.24 1.00
C GLU A 1 -15.92 19.99 0.36
N ILE A 2 -16.80 19.19 -0.26
CA ILE A 2 -16.42 17.96 -0.97
C ILE A 2 -15.91 18.39 -2.34
N SER A 3 -14.62 18.17 -2.61
CA SER A 3 -14.02 18.42 -3.91
C SER A 3 -14.55 17.39 -4.91
N LEU A 4 -15.23 17.87 -5.93
CA LEU A 4 -15.67 17.13 -7.10
C LEU A 4 -14.45 16.69 -7.93
N GLY A 5 -14.05 15.46 -7.81
CA GLY A 5 -12.98 14.84 -8.60
C GLY A 5 -13.31 13.41 -8.97
N LEU A 6 -13.46 13.14 -10.26
CA LEU A 6 -13.62 11.83 -10.90
C LEU A 6 -14.79 10.95 -10.40
N VAL A 7 -15.71 10.66 -11.28
CA VAL A 7 -17.01 9.99 -11.09
C VAL A 7 -16.97 8.61 -10.39
N GLY A 8 -15.82 8.09 -10.01
CA GLY A 8 -15.68 6.82 -9.29
C GLY A 8 -15.15 6.94 -7.85
N SER A 9 -14.49 8.04 -7.50
CA SER A 9 -13.84 8.21 -6.18
C SER A 9 -14.75 8.89 -5.13
N GLU A 10 -15.96 9.25 -5.45
CA GLU A 10 -16.89 9.96 -4.54
C GLU A 10 -17.28 9.16 -3.29
N MET A 11 -17.19 7.82 -3.36
CA MET A 11 -17.46 6.93 -2.23
C MET A 11 -16.23 6.64 -1.36
N CYS A 12 -15.05 7.10 -1.77
CA CYS A 12 -13.81 6.88 -1.01
C CYS A 12 -13.68 7.88 0.14
N ILE A 13 -13.20 7.41 1.29
CA ILE A 13 -12.89 8.27 2.43
C ILE A 13 -11.45 8.78 2.28
N ARG A 14 -11.32 10.10 2.33
CA ARG A 14 -10.03 10.79 2.39
C ARG A 14 -9.73 11.22 3.83
N ASP A 15 -8.45 11.19 4.17
CA ASP A 15 -8.02 11.77 5.44
C ASP A 15 -7.93 13.30 5.36
N ARG A 16 -7.54 13.93 6.47
CA ARG A 16 -7.36 15.38 6.54
C ARG A 16 -6.30 15.95 5.57
N ASN A 17 -5.46 15.10 5.00
CA ASN A 17 -4.39 15.45 4.08
C ASN A 17 -4.73 15.12 2.62
N ASP A 18 -6.00 14.82 2.30
CA ASP A 18 -6.54 14.51 0.97
C ASP A 18 -6.05 13.18 0.34
N GLY A 19 -5.44 12.29 1.12
CA GLY A 19 -5.12 10.93 0.68
C GLY A 19 -6.33 10.01 0.79
N ILE A 20 -6.56 9.12 -0.19
CA ILE A 20 -7.56 8.06 -0.07
C ILE A 20 -7.05 7.00 0.92
N ILE A 21 -7.74 6.85 2.04
CA ILE A 21 -7.39 5.89 3.10
C ILE A 21 -8.43 4.79 3.29
N ARG A 22 -9.56 4.87 2.61
CA ARG A 22 -10.61 3.86 2.65
C ARG A 22 -11.44 3.97 1.38
N THR A 23 -11.85 2.85 0.82
CA THR A 23 -12.79 2.81 -0.30
C THR A 23 -14.24 2.87 0.20
N ASP A 24 -15.22 2.42 -0.56
CA ASP A 24 -16.62 2.50 -0.20
C ASP A 24 -16.94 1.75 1.13
N PRO A 25 -17.26 2.45 2.23
CA PRO A 25 -17.49 1.84 3.52
C PRO A 25 -18.84 1.08 3.60
N SER A 26 -19.71 1.24 2.62
CA SER A 26 -20.96 0.49 2.53
C SER A 26 -20.78 -0.93 2.00
N LYS A 27 -19.65 -1.18 1.32
CA LYS A 27 -19.35 -2.46 0.68
C LYS A 27 -18.46 -3.33 1.55
N LYS A 28 -18.81 -4.58 1.69
CA LYS A 28 -18.01 -5.59 2.41
C LYS A 28 -16.83 -6.06 1.56
N GLN A 29 -15.99 -5.11 1.19
CA GLN A 29 -14.83 -5.26 0.32
C GLN A 29 -13.54 -4.83 1.03
N ILE A 30 -12.45 -5.49 0.72
CA ILE A 30 -11.09 -5.19 1.21
C ILE A 30 -10.17 -5.12 0.01
N THR A 31 -9.23 -4.18 0.02
CA THR A 31 -8.19 -4.07 -0.98
C THR A 31 -6.84 -4.31 -0.31
N LEU A 32 -6.10 -5.31 -0.80
CA LEU A 32 -4.75 -5.58 -0.32
C LEU A 32 -3.73 -4.74 -1.09
N VAL A 33 -2.90 -4.03 -0.35
CA VAL A 33 -1.79 -3.25 -0.88
C VAL A 33 -0.49 -3.67 -0.21
N PHE A 34 0.58 -3.71 -0.99
CA PHE A 34 1.90 -4.15 -0.55
C PHE A 34 2.94 -3.10 -0.91
N THR A 35 3.82 -2.77 0.03
CA THR A 35 4.95 -1.87 -0.19
C THR A 35 6.28 -2.58 -0.02
N ALA A 36 7.30 -2.15 -0.75
CA ALA A 36 8.68 -2.54 -0.51
C ALA A 36 9.66 -1.47 -0.98
N ALA A 37 10.75 -1.30 -0.23
CA ALA A 37 11.89 -0.47 -0.62
C ALA A 37 12.95 -1.28 -1.37
N ASP A 38 13.55 -2.27 -0.72
CA ASP A 38 14.72 -3.03 -1.20
C ASP A 38 14.64 -4.54 -0.88
N LYS A 39 13.52 -5.02 -0.33
CA LYS A 39 13.36 -6.41 0.10
C LYS A 39 12.23 -7.10 -0.65
N ALA A 40 12.47 -8.31 -1.12
CA ALA A 40 11.51 -9.14 -1.86
C ALA A 40 11.33 -10.54 -1.27
N ASP A 41 11.69 -10.74 0.00
CA ASP A 41 11.65 -12.05 0.66
C ASP A 41 10.23 -12.65 0.79
N GLY A 42 9.20 -11.83 0.70
CA GLY A 42 7.79 -12.28 0.65
C GLY A 42 7.26 -12.66 -0.74
N ALA A 43 8.05 -12.45 -1.81
CA ALA A 43 7.56 -12.56 -3.18
C ALA A 43 6.86 -13.90 -3.48
N ASP A 44 7.51 -15.02 -3.24
CA ASP A 44 6.97 -16.33 -3.56
C ASP A 44 5.73 -16.68 -2.73
N ALA A 45 5.77 -16.38 -1.42
CA ALA A 45 4.66 -16.64 -0.52
C ALA A 45 3.43 -15.78 -0.88
N ILE A 46 3.61 -14.47 -1.04
CA ILE A 46 2.52 -13.54 -1.31
C ILE A 46 1.88 -13.84 -2.67
N ILE A 47 2.69 -13.98 -3.74
CA ILE A 47 2.17 -14.26 -5.08
C ILE A 47 1.40 -15.59 -5.10
N SER A 48 1.95 -16.63 -4.47
CA SER A 48 1.29 -17.95 -4.39
C SER A 48 -0.04 -17.88 -3.62
N ILE A 49 -0.07 -17.19 -2.48
CA ILE A 49 -1.29 -17.02 -1.67
C ILE A 49 -2.36 -16.26 -2.45
N LEU A 50 -2.01 -15.13 -3.08
CA LEU A 50 -2.96 -14.34 -3.84
C LEU A 50 -3.52 -15.12 -5.04
N LYS A 51 -2.66 -15.84 -5.75
CA LYS A 51 -3.06 -16.73 -6.85
C LYS A 51 -4.03 -17.82 -6.39
N LYS A 52 -3.71 -18.51 -5.30
CA LYS A 52 -4.56 -19.53 -4.68
C LYS A 52 -5.96 -19.01 -4.35
N HIS A 53 -6.07 -17.77 -3.94
CA HIS A 53 -7.34 -17.14 -3.56
C HIS A 53 -8.01 -16.37 -4.69
N GLY A 54 -7.41 -16.27 -5.89
CA GLY A 54 -7.92 -15.50 -7.01
C GLY A 54 -7.97 -13.98 -6.73
N ILE A 55 -7.05 -13.47 -5.89
CA ILE A 55 -7.01 -12.06 -5.48
C ILE A 55 -5.99 -11.31 -6.32
N LYS A 56 -6.36 -10.10 -6.78
CA LYS A 56 -5.44 -9.14 -7.38
C LYS A 56 -5.14 -8.03 -6.38
N GLY A 57 -3.87 -7.94 -5.96
CA GLY A 57 -3.36 -6.90 -5.06
C GLY A 57 -2.76 -5.73 -5.81
N GLY A 58 -2.50 -4.63 -5.07
CA GLY A 58 -1.68 -3.51 -5.52
C GLY A 58 -0.29 -3.56 -4.88
N PHE A 59 0.75 -3.44 -5.67
CA PHE A 59 2.13 -3.51 -5.25
C PHE A 59 2.82 -2.18 -5.56
N PHE A 60 3.37 -1.54 -4.55
CA PHE A 60 3.96 -0.21 -4.66
C PHE A 60 5.42 -0.28 -4.25
N PHE A 61 6.31 -0.07 -5.21
CA PHE A 61 7.74 -0.28 -5.04
C PHE A 61 8.55 0.98 -5.29
N THR A 62 9.70 1.07 -4.62
CA THR A 62 10.69 2.11 -4.87
C THR A 62 11.41 1.89 -6.20
N GLY A 63 12.11 2.93 -6.69
CA GLY A 63 12.96 2.80 -7.86
C GLY A 63 14.04 1.73 -7.68
N GLU A 64 14.64 1.66 -6.50
CA GLU A 64 15.65 0.63 -6.18
C GLU A 64 15.07 -0.79 -6.29
N PHE A 65 13.84 -1.02 -5.83
CA PHE A 65 13.19 -2.33 -5.97
C PHE A 65 13.03 -2.75 -7.43
N TYR A 66 12.60 -1.81 -8.30
CA TYR A 66 12.46 -2.08 -9.73
C TYR A 66 13.77 -2.48 -10.39
N GLU A 67 14.88 -1.89 -9.94
CA GLU A 67 16.23 -2.18 -10.45
C GLU A 67 16.77 -3.52 -9.92
N LEU A 68 16.52 -3.85 -8.65
CA LEU A 68 17.00 -5.07 -8.00
C LEU A 68 16.19 -6.31 -8.41
N TYR A 69 14.87 -6.18 -8.61
CA TYR A 69 13.96 -7.31 -8.78
C TYR A 69 13.06 -7.23 -10.01
N PRO A 70 13.62 -7.00 -11.23
CA PRO A 70 12.82 -6.85 -12.45
C PRO A 70 11.99 -8.10 -12.76
N ASP A 71 12.48 -9.30 -12.44
CA ASP A 71 11.76 -10.55 -12.67
C ASP A 71 10.55 -10.70 -11.73
N VAL A 72 10.64 -10.22 -10.50
CA VAL A 72 9.51 -10.19 -9.56
C VAL A 72 8.42 -9.25 -10.07
N VAL A 73 8.80 -8.07 -10.54
CA VAL A 73 7.87 -7.10 -11.15
C VAL A 73 7.17 -7.73 -12.36
N LYS A 74 7.92 -8.41 -13.23
CA LYS A 74 7.37 -9.11 -14.40
C LYS A 74 6.37 -10.20 -14.00
N ARG A 75 6.68 -11.01 -12.97
CA ARG A 75 5.77 -12.03 -12.44
C ARG A 75 4.47 -11.43 -11.93
N LEU A 76 4.55 -10.38 -11.13
CA LEU A 76 3.36 -9.69 -10.57
C LEU A 76 2.45 -9.18 -11.69
N ARG A 77 3.02 -8.56 -12.72
CA ARG A 77 2.27 -8.09 -13.87
C ARG A 77 1.63 -9.23 -14.66
N ALA A 78 2.37 -10.32 -14.89
CA ALA A 78 1.86 -11.51 -15.60
C ALA A 78 0.67 -12.15 -14.87
N GLU A 79 0.65 -12.09 -13.54
CA GLU A 79 -0.48 -12.55 -12.71
C GLU A 79 -1.62 -11.51 -12.63
N GLY A 80 -1.51 -10.35 -13.30
CA GLY A 80 -2.56 -9.34 -13.38
C GLY A 80 -2.70 -8.46 -12.14
N HIS A 81 -1.62 -8.33 -11.35
CA HIS A 81 -1.58 -7.38 -10.23
C HIS A 81 -1.29 -5.96 -10.70
N LEU A 82 -1.81 -4.96 -9.97
CA LEU A 82 -1.35 -3.59 -10.12
C LEU A 82 0.07 -3.47 -9.56
N VAL A 83 1.00 -2.91 -10.32
CA VAL A 83 2.33 -2.57 -9.84
C VAL A 83 2.55 -1.08 -10.06
N GLY A 84 2.80 -0.34 -8.99
CA GLY A 84 2.82 1.11 -8.92
C GLY A 84 4.02 1.68 -8.18
N SER A 85 3.97 2.98 -7.89
CA SER A 85 5.07 3.73 -7.30
C SER A 85 4.99 3.80 -5.77
N HIS A 86 6.16 3.61 -5.11
CA HIS A 86 6.42 4.00 -3.73
C HIS A 86 7.50 5.09 -3.66
N SER A 87 7.48 6.01 -4.65
CA SER A 87 8.53 6.97 -5.02
C SER A 87 9.78 6.28 -5.62
N TYR A 88 10.76 7.07 -6.10
CA TYR A 88 12.03 6.48 -6.53
C TYR A 88 12.99 6.28 -5.36
N GLY A 89 13.28 7.35 -4.62
CA GLY A 89 14.33 7.39 -3.60
C GLY A 89 13.85 7.16 -2.17
N HIS A 90 12.59 6.81 -1.96
CA HIS A 90 12.02 6.61 -0.61
C HIS A 90 12.31 7.77 0.35
N LEU A 91 12.16 9.00 -0.13
CA LEU A 91 12.48 10.21 0.62
C LEU A 91 11.52 10.42 1.79
N LEU A 92 12.07 10.81 2.95
CA LEU A 92 11.23 11.32 4.04
C LEU A 92 10.82 12.76 3.69
N TYR A 93 9.53 12.97 3.47
CA TYR A 93 9.02 14.26 3.00
C TYR A 93 8.90 15.31 4.11
N MET A 94 8.64 14.90 5.35
CA MET A 94 8.47 15.75 6.52
C MET A 94 9.23 15.19 7.72
N PRO A 95 9.70 16.03 8.65
CA PRO A 95 10.21 15.56 9.93
C PRO A 95 9.11 14.85 10.73
N TRP A 96 9.47 13.85 11.50
CA TRP A 96 8.53 13.07 12.29
C TRP A 96 7.81 13.93 13.35
N GLU A 97 8.50 14.93 13.86
CA GLU A 97 8.02 15.83 14.91
C GLU A 97 7.09 16.93 14.40
N ASN A 98 7.15 17.26 13.11
CA ASN A 98 6.37 18.35 12.53
C ASN A 98 5.94 18.04 11.09
N ARG A 99 4.71 17.54 10.95
CA ARG A 99 4.12 17.21 9.65
C ARG A 99 3.85 18.43 8.75
N ASP A 100 3.78 19.64 9.32
CA ASP A 100 3.52 20.86 8.56
C ASP A 100 4.80 21.48 7.96
N SER A 101 5.98 20.90 8.28
CA SER A 101 7.26 21.27 7.69
C SER A 101 7.65 20.32 6.57
N LEU A 102 8.39 20.79 5.59
CA LEU A 102 8.86 19.98 4.46
C LEU A 102 10.38 19.81 4.52
N LEU A 103 10.85 18.60 4.26
CA LEU A 103 12.26 18.25 4.06
C LEU A 103 12.63 18.22 2.57
N VAL A 104 11.63 18.30 1.69
CA VAL A 104 11.82 18.28 0.24
C VAL A 104 11.14 19.50 -0.37
N THR A 105 11.71 20.01 -1.45
CA THR A 105 11.03 21.00 -2.29
C THR A 105 10.07 20.31 -3.25
N ARG A 106 9.13 21.07 -3.81
CA ARG A 106 8.23 20.57 -4.85
C ARG A 106 8.99 19.98 -6.03
N GLU A 107 10.04 20.67 -6.48
CA GLU A 107 10.88 20.21 -7.59
C GLU A 107 11.56 18.87 -7.28
N GLN A 108 12.10 18.70 -6.08
CA GLN A 108 12.70 17.42 -5.65
C GLN A 108 11.67 16.29 -5.64
N PHE A 109 10.46 16.55 -5.14
CA PHE A 109 9.36 15.59 -5.15
C PHE A 109 8.98 15.20 -6.58
N GLU A 110 8.75 16.18 -7.46
CA GLU A 110 8.35 15.94 -8.85
C GLU A 110 9.43 15.18 -9.63
N GLN A 111 10.71 15.51 -9.45
CA GLN A 111 11.83 14.80 -10.08
C GLN A 111 11.93 13.35 -9.58
N ASP A 112 11.76 13.10 -8.29
CA ASP A 112 11.77 11.76 -7.72
C ASP A 112 10.61 10.91 -8.28
N MET A 113 9.41 11.49 -8.38
CA MET A 113 8.26 10.81 -8.96
C MET A 113 8.44 10.54 -10.47
N LEU A 114 8.96 11.50 -11.24
CA LEU A 114 9.25 11.29 -12.66
C LEU A 114 10.26 10.16 -12.87
N LYS A 115 11.30 10.11 -12.04
CA LYS A 115 12.30 9.04 -12.06
C LYS A 115 11.69 7.68 -11.70
N SER A 116 10.77 7.64 -10.74
CA SER A 116 10.01 6.43 -10.42
C SER A 116 9.21 5.92 -11.64
N TYR A 117 8.48 6.79 -12.32
CA TYR A 117 7.74 6.41 -13.52
C TYR A 117 8.65 6.06 -14.70
N GLU A 118 9.86 6.61 -14.77
CA GLU A 118 10.84 6.19 -15.78
C GLU A 118 11.26 4.73 -15.61
N VAL A 119 11.59 4.30 -14.38
CA VAL A 119 11.94 2.89 -14.14
C VAL A 119 10.74 1.97 -14.29
N MET A 120 9.54 2.41 -13.91
CA MET A 120 8.31 1.68 -14.15
C MET A 120 8.05 1.46 -15.64
N ARG A 121 8.26 2.48 -16.48
CA ARG A 121 8.14 2.37 -17.94
C ARG A 121 9.14 1.39 -18.53
N LYS A 122 10.38 1.35 -18.03
CA LYS A 122 11.38 0.33 -18.42
C LYS A 122 10.90 -1.09 -18.08
N ALA A 123 10.11 -1.24 -17.02
CA ALA A 123 9.43 -2.50 -16.67
C ALA A 123 8.12 -2.72 -17.43
N GLY A 124 7.79 -1.85 -18.41
CA GLY A 124 6.59 -1.91 -19.25
C GLY A 124 5.31 -1.45 -18.56
N ILE A 125 5.41 -0.62 -17.53
CA ILE A 125 4.26 -0.04 -16.83
C ILE A 125 4.16 1.44 -17.26
N GLU A 126 3.13 1.75 -18.04
CA GLU A 126 2.87 3.12 -18.45
C GLU A 126 2.18 3.90 -17.31
N TYR A 127 2.30 5.21 -17.35
CA TYR A 127 1.68 6.10 -16.37
C TYR A 127 0.18 5.82 -16.16
N LYS A 128 -0.55 5.65 -17.26
CA LYS A 128 -1.99 5.36 -17.25
C LYS A 128 -2.37 4.03 -16.60
N ASP A 129 -1.42 3.08 -16.50
CA ASP A 129 -1.64 1.76 -15.94
C ASP A 129 -1.60 1.77 -14.41
N ALA A 130 -0.94 2.76 -13.81
CA ALA A 130 -0.78 2.92 -12.37
C ALA A 130 -0.75 4.40 -11.94
N PRO A 131 -1.88 5.16 -12.13
CA PRO A 131 -1.94 6.58 -11.78
C PRO A 131 -2.14 6.80 -10.27
N VAL A 132 -1.64 5.89 -9.47
CA VAL A 132 -1.75 5.88 -8.00
C VAL A 132 -0.40 5.59 -7.37
N TYR A 133 -0.14 6.15 -6.17
CA TYR A 133 1.05 5.80 -5.41
C TYR A 133 0.77 5.75 -3.91
N ILE A 134 1.61 5.00 -3.18
CA ILE A 134 1.69 5.05 -1.72
C ILE A 134 2.95 5.83 -1.36
N PRO A 135 2.87 6.89 -0.51
CA PRO A 135 4.04 7.68 -0.14
C PRO A 135 5.00 6.87 0.74
N PRO A 136 6.33 7.14 0.66
CA PRO A 136 7.31 6.59 1.57
C PRO A 136 6.89 6.73 3.03
N TYR A 137 7.16 5.68 3.83
CA TYR A 137 6.78 5.60 5.25
C TYR A 137 5.28 5.75 5.50
N GLU A 138 4.42 5.68 4.46
CA GLU A 138 2.99 5.97 4.53
C GLU A 138 2.70 7.35 5.18
N TYR A 139 3.67 8.27 5.07
CA TYR A 139 3.70 9.55 5.75
C TYR A 139 3.73 10.72 4.76
N TYR A 140 2.73 11.60 4.84
CA TYR A 140 2.51 12.71 3.92
C TYR A 140 1.68 13.82 4.57
N ASN A 141 1.66 14.99 3.94
CA ASN A 141 0.80 16.11 4.30
C ASN A 141 -0.03 16.57 3.08
N LYS A 142 -0.82 17.64 3.26
CA LYS A 142 -1.65 18.20 2.18
C LYS A 142 -0.85 18.66 0.97
N GLU A 143 0.33 19.22 1.19
CA GLU A 143 1.17 19.73 0.10
C GLU A 143 1.68 18.59 -0.77
N ILE A 144 2.17 17.51 -0.18
CA ILE A 144 2.59 16.30 -0.91
C ILE A 144 1.43 15.69 -1.71
N ALA A 145 0.23 15.59 -1.09
CA ALA A 145 -0.95 15.08 -1.80
C ALA A 145 -1.36 16.00 -2.96
N ALA A 146 -1.27 17.32 -2.76
CA ALA A 146 -1.58 18.29 -3.83
C ALA A 146 -0.56 18.24 -4.97
N TRP A 147 0.73 18.08 -4.66
CA TRP A 147 1.78 17.96 -5.71
C TRP A 147 1.59 16.69 -6.53
N ALA A 148 1.32 15.56 -5.89
CA ALA A 148 0.99 14.33 -6.60
C ALA A 148 -0.24 14.50 -7.51
N LYS A 149 -1.32 15.08 -6.99
CA LYS A 149 -2.55 15.36 -7.74
C LYS A 149 -2.30 16.26 -8.94
N ASN A 150 -1.44 17.28 -8.81
CA ASN A 150 -1.05 18.15 -9.92
C ASN A 150 -0.27 17.42 -11.02
N MET A 151 0.42 16.34 -10.67
CA MET A 151 1.03 15.41 -11.62
C MET A 151 0.02 14.39 -12.18
N GLY A 152 -1.25 14.45 -11.78
CA GLY A 152 -2.30 13.48 -12.15
C GLY A 152 -2.22 12.15 -11.36
N ILE A 153 -1.41 12.07 -10.31
CA ILE A 153 -1.20 10.86 -9.51
C ILE A 153 -2.06 10.93 -8.25
N GLN A 154 -2.88 9.93 -8.02
CA GLN A 154 -3.68 9.86 -6.80
C GLN A 154 -2.88 9.22 -5.67
N LEU A 155 -2.72 9.97 -4.57
CA LEU A 155 -2.17 9.43 -3.34
C LEU A 155 -3.21 8.55 -2.65
N ILE A 156 -2.83 7.30 -2.35
CA ILE A 156 -3.60 6.37 -1.53
C ILE A 156 -2.76 5.95 -0.31
N ASN A 157 -3.41 5.50 0.74
CA ASN A 157 -2.74 4.97 1.92
C ASN A 157 -3.62 3.91 2.59
N TYR A 158 -3.08 3.20 3.57
CA TYR A 158 -3.84 2.19 4.29
C TYR A 158 -4.91 2.81 5.21
N THR A 159 -5.94 2.01 5.50
CA THR A 159 -6.95 2.37 6.51
C THR A 159 -6.37 2.15 7.90
N PRO A 160 -6.28 3.20 8.77
CA PRO A 160 -5.75 3.06 10.12
C PRO A 160 -6.58 2.11 11.00
N GLY A 161 -5.96 1.62 12.08
CA GLY A 161 -6.62 0.87 13.15
C GLY A 161 -6.27 -0.60 13.23
N THR A 162 -6.06 -1.28 12.10
CA THR A 162 -5.77 -2.72 12.07
C THR A 162 -4.33 -3.08 12.43
N MET A 163 -3.41 -2.13 12.36
CA MET A 163 -1.96 -2.35 12.50
C MET A 163 -1.38 -3.35 11.49
N SER A 164 -2.04 -3.61 10.36
CA SER A 164 -1.54 -4.52 9.33
C SER A 164 -0.17 -4.11 8.81
N ASN A 165 0.07 -2.81 8.71
CA ASN A 165 1.34 -2.21 8.32
C ASN A 165 2.46 -2.32 9.37
N ALA A 166 2.20 -2.80 10.59
CA ALA A 166 3.22 -2.94 11.63
C ALA A 166 4.11 -4.19 11.47
N ASP A 167 3.90 -4.94 10.39
CA ASP A 167 4.67 -6.13 10.04
C ASP A 167 6.14 -5.83 9.61
N TYR A 168 6.53 -4.55 9.50
CA TYR A 168 7.93 -4.16 9.36
C TYR A 168 8.72 -4.20 10.68
N THR A 169 8.03 -4.19 11.83
CA THR A 169 8.69 -4.10 13.14
C THR A 169 9.47 -5.37 13.47
N THR A 170 10.61 -5.22 14.14
CA THR A 170 11.53 -6.30 14.51
C THR A 170 11.58 -6.51 16.03
N PRO A 171 11.92 -7.72 16.53
CA PRO A 171 11.95 -8.02 17.96
C PRO A 171 12.83 -7.08 18.78
N ASP A 172 13.93 -6.57 18.22
CA ASP A 172 14.83 -5.62 18.88
C ASP A 172 14.23 -4.22 19.08
N MET A 173 13.10 -3.91 18.43
CA MET A 173 12.34 -2.68 18.70
C MET A 173 11.58 -2.71 20.04
N GLY A 174 11.65 -3.79 20.79
CA GLY A 174 11.07 -3.92 22.14
C GLY A 174 9.54 -3.66 22.13
N ALA A 175 9.08 -2.69 22.89
CA ALA A 175 7.65 -2.39 23.03
C ALA A 175 6.95 -1.95 21.73
N LYS A 176 7.69 -1.59 20.68
CA LYS A 176 7.14 -1.26 19.37
C LYS A 176 6.93 -2.48 18.48
N TYR A 177 7.56 -3.61 18.80
CA TYR A 177 7.42 -4.83 18.02
C TYR A 177 5.97 -5.34 18.05
N ARG A 178 5.48 -5.75 16.87
CA ARG A 178 4.17 -6.37 16.69
C ARG A 178 4.36 -7.71 16.00
N SER A 179 4.15 -8.81 16.74
CA SER A 179 4.22 -10.15 16.16
C SER A 179 3.12 -10.35 15.12
N SER A 180 3.32 -11.30 14.20
CA SER A 180 2.31 -11.63 13.18
C SER A 180 1.00 -12.12 13.82
N LYS A 181 1.08 -12.82 14.94
CA LYS A 181 -0.10 -13.18 15.74
C LYS A 181 -0.82 -11.94 16.28
N PHE A 182 -0.08 -10.99 16.86
CA PHE A 182 -0.67 -9.75 17.37
C PHE A 182 -1.38 -8.97 16.27
N ILE A 183 -0.73 -8.83 15.10
CA ILE A 183 -1.33 -8.13 13.95
C ILE A 183 -2.62 -8.83 13.50
N TYR A 184 -2.59 -10.15 13.35
CA TYR A 184 -3.78 -10.92 12.99
C TYR A 184 -4.91 -10.75 14.00
N ASP A 185 -4.63 -10.87 15.30
CA ASP A 185 -5.62 -10.72 16.36
C ASP A 185 -6.21 -9.29 16.35
N LYS A 186 -5.38 -8.27 16.09
CA LYS A 186 -5.83 -6.87 15.98
C LYS A 186 -6.73 -6.64 14.79
N ILE A 187 -6.41 -7.22 13.63
CA ILE A 187 -7.29 -7.18 12.45
C ILE A 187 -8.66 -7.80 12.79
N MET A 188 -8.69 -8.96 13.47
CA MET A 188 -9.93 -9.63 13.85
C MET A 188 -10.71 -8.88 14.94
N GLU A 189 -10.01 -8.20 15.85
CA GLU A 189 -10.64 -7.32 16.85
C GLU A 189 -11.38 -6.15 16.18
N VAL A 190 -10.70 -5.46 15.25
CA VAL A 190 -11.30 -4.35 14.50
C VAL A 190 -12.48 -4.84 13.66
N GLU A 191 -12.33 -5.98 12.99
CA GLU A 191 -13.41 -6.58 12.21
C GLU A 191 -14.65 -6.85 13.05
N LYS A 192 -14.46 -7.41 14.25
CA LYS A 192 -15.58 -7.71 15.16
C LYS A 192 -16.25 -6.45 15.70
N LYS A 193 -15.51 -5.39 15.96
CA LYS A 193 -15.97 -4.16 16.60
C LYS A 193 -16.69 -3.22 15.62
N GLU A 194 -16.12 -3.02 14.44
CA GLU A 194 -16.55 -1.98 13.50
C GLU A 194 -16.57 -2.42 12.03
N GLY A 195 -16.14 -3.66 11.76
CA GLY A 195 -16.03 -4.18 10.39
C GLY A 195 -14.84 -3.61 9.62
N LEU A 196 -14.55 -4.25 8.48
CA LEU A 196 -13.45 -3.87 7.59
C LEU A 196 -13.94 -3.42 6.20
N ASN A 197 -15.19 -2.96 6.09
CA ASN A 197 -15.76 -2.52 4.83
C ASN A 197 -14.93 -1.40 4.20
N GLY A 198 -14.52 -1.58 2.96
CA GLY A 198 -13.74 -0.60 2.20
C GLY A 198 -12.29 -0.42 2.68
N HIS A 199 -11.76 -1.27 3.56
CA HIS A 199 -10.38 -1.12 4.05
C HIS A 199 -9.34 -1.33 2.95
N LEU A 200 -8.40 -0.40 2.87
CA LEU A 200 -7.10 -0.58 2.23
C LEU A 200 -6.15 -1.18 3.28
N MET A 201 -5.76 -2.43 3.11
CA MET A 201 -4.95 -3.15 4.09
C MET A 201 -3.53 -3.31 3.56
N LEU A 202 -2.58 -2.64 4.19
CA LEU A 202 -1.18 -2.64 3.81
C LEU A 202 -0.41 -3.72 4.56
N ILE A 203 0.41 -4.44 3.81
CA ILE A 203 1.36 -5.45 4.30
C ILE A 203 2.67 -5.22 3.54
N HIS A 204 3.83 -5.34 4.20
CA HIS A 204 5.11 -5.22 3.53
C HIS A 204 5.42 -6.46 2.68
N PHE A 205 5.88 -6.23 1.46
CA PHE A 205 6.25 -7.30 0.51
C PHE A 205 7.56 -7.98 0.87
N GLY A 206 8.44 -7.25 1.53
CA GLY A 206 9.66 -7.73 2.13
C GLY A 206 9.92 -7.02 3.45
N THR A 207 10.57 -7.70 4.38
CA THR A 207 10.83 -7.18 5.72
C THR A 207 12.27 -7.47 6.16
N ASP A 208 12.74 -6.73 7.14
CA ASP A 208 14.08 -6.89 7.72
C ASP A 208 14.35 -8.35 8.14
N ASP A 209 15.57 -8.84 7.91
CA ASP A 209 15.98 -10.21 8.19
C ASP A 209 15.90 -10.56 9.70
N ARG A 210 16.01 -9.54 10.58
CA ARG A 210 15.82 -9.68 12.02
C ARG A 210 14.39 -10.04 12.42
N ARG A 211 13.42 -9.78 11.53
CA ARG A 211 12.06 -10.25 11.68
C ARG A 211 11.92 -11.66 11.12
N THR A 212 12.03 -12.67 11.97
CA THR A 212 11.82 -14.07 11.59
C THR A 212 10.33 -14.47 11.52
N ASP A 213 9.49 -13.74 12.22
CA ASP A 213 8.03 -13.90 12.25
C ASP A 213 7.38 -13.13 11.10
N LYS A 214 7.48 -13.65 9.89
CA LYS A 214 6.95 -13.00 8.66
C LYS A 214 5.44 -13.21 8.54
N PHE A 215 4.66 -12.13 8.42
CA PHE A 215 3.20 -12.18 8.34
C PHE A 215 2.70 -13.02 7.16
N TYR A 216 3.37 -12.94 6.02
CA TYR A 216 3.02 -13.71 4.82
C TYR A 216 3.30 -15.22 4.96
N ASN A 217 4.10 -15.67 5.91
CA ASN A 217 4.43 -17.09 6.14
C ASN A 217 3.39 -17.84 7.00
N GLY A 218 2.11 -17.50 6.89
CA GLY A 218 1.06 -18.23 7.61
C GLY A 218 -0.16 -17.38 7.93
N TYR A 219 0.04 -16.16 8.38
CA TYR A 219 -1.06 -15.29 8.80
C TYR A 219 -1.78 -14.62 7.63
N LEU A 220 -1.12 -14.33 6.51
CA LEU A 220 -1.76 -13.76 5.32
C LEU A 220 -2.82 -14.74 4.76
N ASP A 221 -2.48 -16.00 4.53
CA ASP A 221 -3.44 -17.02 4.05
C ASP A 221 -4.58 -17.23 5.05
N LYS A 222 -4.25 -17.30 6.35
CA LYS A 222 -5.24 -17.44 7.44
C LYS A 222 -6.20 -16.25 7.47
N MET A 223 -5.68 -15.03 7.36
CA MET A 223 -6.47 -13.79 7.35
C MET A 223 -7.45 -13.77 6.18
N ILE A 224 -6.96 -14.04 4.96
CA ILE A 224 -7.79 -14.08 3.76
C ILE A 224 -8.92 -15.11 3.91
N LYS A 225 -8.60 -16.34 4.33
CA LYS A 225 -9.59 -17.39 4.56
C LYS A 225 -10.66 -16.97 5.57
N THR A 226 -10.23 -16.37 6.67
CA THR A 226 -11.15 -15.95 7.73
C THR A 226 -12.07 -14.84 7.26
N LEU A 227 -11.53 -13.83 6.58
CA LEU A 227 -12.33 -12.71 6.08
C LEU A 227 -13.28 -13.13 4.96
N LYS A 228 -12.87 -14.03 4.06
CA LYS A 228 -13.78 -14.61 3.06
C LYS A 228 -14.95 -15.36 3.70
N ARG A 229 -14.71 -16.16 4.74
CA ARG A 229 -15.78 -16.84 5.48
C ARG A 229 -16.74 -15.88 6.19
N LYS A 230 -16.27 -14.68 6.53
CA LYS A 230 -17.07 -13.59 7.07
C LYS A 230 -17.82 -12.79 6.00
N GLY A 231 -17.67 -13.16 4.73
CA GLY A 231 -18.37 -12.56 3.59
C GLY A 231 -17.67 -11.37 2.95
N TYR A 232 -16.39 -11.13 3.27
CA TYR A 232 -15.61 -10.12 2.55
C TYR A 232 -15.16 -10.62 1.18
N THR A 233 -15.23 -9.72 0.19
CA THR A 233 -14.58 -9.89 -1.11
C THR A 233 -13.31 -9.05 -1.17
N PHE A 234 -12.33 -9.50 -1.96
CA PHE A 234 -11.09 -8.74 -2.16
C PHE A 234 -11.11 -8.16 -3.58
N VAL A 235 -10.96 -6.85 -3.67
CA VAL A 235 -11.09 -6.11 -4.93
C VAL A 235 -9.78 -5.40 -5.30
N PRO A 236 -9.47 -5.30 -6.63
CA PRO A 236 -8.30 -4.58 -7.10
C PRO A 236 -8.35 -3.08 -6.75
N VAL A 237 -7.17 -2.46 -6.62
CA VAL A 237 -7.04 -1.05 -6.20
C VAL A 237 -7.81 -0.10 -7.10
N LEU A 238 -7.61 -0.17 -8.43
CA LEU A 238 -8.23 0.77 -9.37
C LEU A 238 -9.75 0.61 -9.41
N GLU A 239 -10.25 -0.63 -9.33
CA GLU A 239 -11.68 -0.90 -9.23
C GLU A 239 -12.26 -0.34 -7.92
N ALA A 240 -11.59 -0.58 -6.79
CA ALA A 240 -12.05 -0.16 -5.46
C ALA A 240 -12.04 1.37 -5.29
N THR A 241 -11.09 2.06 -5.92
CA THR A 241 -10.94 3.52 -5.85
C THR A 241 -11.68 4.26 -6.94
N GLY A 242 -12.10 3.56 -8.00
CA GLY A 242 -12.77 4.17 -9.16
C GLY A 242 -11.84 5.07 -10.00
N ILE A 243 -10.56 4.76 -10.04
CA ILE A 243 -9.53 5.51 -10.77
C ILE A 243 -9.19 4.81 -12.09
#